data_2c8a68559d659b8e690b28505cda6898
#
_entry.id   2c8a68559d659b8e690b28505cda6898
#
_cell.length_a   1.000
_cell.length_b   1.000
_cell.length_c   1.000
_cell.angle_alpha   90.00
_cell.angle_beta   90.00
_cell.angle_gamma   90.00
#
_symmetry.space_group_name_H-M   'P 1'
#
loop_
_entity.id
_entity.type
_entity.pdbx_description
1 polymer ?
#
loop_
_entity_poly.entity_id
_entity_poly.type
_entity_poly.pdbx_seq_one_letter_code
_entity_poly.pdbx_strand_id
1 'polypeptide(L)'
;MSTTIAEYYTDELVEWNDSINFYSKEMNELEQKLGEVISRNSIVGIAEKVEAHQTLLNELSDKFHRLQIEIQQQEAVFKTDSTLVDNTLINNETEKRQAELRRKMQTAEKEYIDVKFDCYNFLSQTLKK
;
A
#
# COMPACT_ATOMS: atom_id res chain seq x y z
N MET A 1 -10.77 -28.68 -7.51
CA MET A 1 -11.65 -28.24 -6.42
C MET A 1 -12.10 -26.82 -6.65
N SER A 2 -13.38 -26.56 -6.51
CA SER A 2 -13.89 -25.20 -6.67
C SER A 2 -13.61 -24.40 -5.41
N THR A 3 -13.06 -23.20 -5.60
CA THR A 3 -12.82 -22.24 -4.52
C THR A 3 -14.16 -21.61 -4.12
N THR A 4 -14.44 -21.55 -2.84
CA THR A 4 -15.64 -20.86 -2.36
C THR A 4 -15.45 -19.35 -2.44
N ILE A 5 -16.56 -18.60 -2.40
CA ILE A 5 -16.50 -17.13 -2.43
C ILE A 5 -15.72 -16.61 -1.21
N ALA A 6 -15.96 -17.23 -0.04
CA ALA A 6 -15.25 -16.82 1.18
C ALA A 6 -13.74 -17.05 1.06
N GLU A 7 -13.33 -18.16 0.46
CA GLU A 7 -11.91 -18.43 0.21
C GLU A 7 -11.33 -17.42 -0.78
N TYR A 8 -12.08 -17.10 -1.82
CA TYR A 8 -11.65 -16.11 -2.81
C TYR A 8 -11.42 -14.74 -2.16
N TYR A 9 -12.36 -14.31 -1.31
CA TYR A 9 -12.23 -13.03 -0.62
C TYR A 9 -11.06 -13.04 0.37
N THR A 10 -10.86 -14.15 1.07
CA THR A 10 -9.73 -14.30 1.99
C THR A 10 -8.41 -14.22 1.24
N ASP A 11 -8.32 -14.90 0.08
CA ASP A 11 -7.12 -14.88 -0.75
C ASP A 11 -6.83 -13.46 -1.26
N GLU A 12 -7.86 -12.72 -1.68
CA GLU A 12 -7.70 -11.31 -2.06
C GLU A 12 -7.11 -10.48 -0.94
N LEU A 13 -7.64 -10.66 0.28
CA LEU A 13 -7.19 -9.90 1.45
C LEU A 13 -5.73 -10.20 1.77
N VAL A 14 -5.33 -11.46 1.69
CA VAL A 14 -3.94 -11.87 1.90
C VAL A 14 -3.03 -11.24 0.85
N GLU A 15 -3.43 -11.30 -0.41
CA GLU A 15 -2.65 -10.72 -1.51
C GLU A 15 -2.49 -9.21 -1.34
N TRP A 16 -3.55 -8.51 -0.96
CA TRP A 16 -3.49 -7.07 -0.73
C TRP A 16 -2.54 -6.74 0.42
N ASN A 17 -2.63 -7.49 1.51
CA ASN A 17 -1.76 -7.29 2.66
C ASN A 17 -0.28 -7.50 2.28
N ASP A 18 0.00 -8.56 1.53
CA ASP A 18 1.35 -8.85 1.05
C ASP A 18 1.87 -7.73 0.15
N SER A 19 1.03 -7.24 -0.74
CA SER A 19 1.38 -6.12 -1.63
C SER A 19 1.70 -4.85 -0.84
N ILE A 20 0.90 -4.54 0.18
CA ILE A 20 1.11 -3.37 1.02
C ILE A 20 2.45 -3.48 1.75
N ASN A 21 2.77 -4.65 2.29
CA ASN A 21 4.05 -4.89 2.95
C ASN A 21 5.22 -4.67 1.99
N PHE A 22 5.08 -5.12 0.77
CA PHE A 22 6.09 -4.92 -0.27
C PHE A 22 6.26 -3.43 -0.59
N TYR A 23 5.15 -2.71 -0.80
CA TYR A 23 5.19 -1.28 -1.11
C TYR A 23 5.78 -0.47 0.04
N SER A 24 5.46 -0.84 1.28
CA SER A 24 6.00 -0.17 2.47
C SER A 24 7.52 -0.29 2.53
N LYS A 25 8.03 -1.47 2.19
CA LYS A 25 9.47 -1.70 2.14
C LYS A 25 10.12 -0.86 1.05
N GLU A 26 9.53 -0.82 -0.13
CA GLU A 26 10.04 0.02 -1.23
C GLU A 26 10.04 1.50 -0.87
N MET A 27 8.96 1.96 -0.21
CA MET A 27 8.86 3.36 0.20
C MET A 27 9.94 3.74 1.20
N ASN A 28 10.26 2.83 2.13
CA ASN A 28 11.35 3.06 3.08
C ASN A 28 12.70 3.19 2.35
N GLU A 29 12.93 2.38 1.34
CA GLU A 29 14.14 2.46 0.54
C GLU A 29 14.22 3.79 -0.23
N LEU A 30 13.10 4.25 -0.77
CA LEU A 30 13.04 5.54 -1.46
C LEU A 30 13.32 6.70 -0.50
N GLU A 31 12.77 6.64 0.72
CA GLU A 31 13.01 7.66 1.74
C GLU A 31 14.49 7.73 2.13
N GLN A 32 15.16 6.58 2.23
CA GLN A 32 16.60 6.55 2.52
C GLN A 32 17.39 7.23 1.41
N LYS A 33 17.02 6.96 0.17
CA LYS A 33 17.69 7.58 -0.99
C LYS A 33 17.44 9.07 -1.06
N LEU A 34 16.25 9.52 -0.70
CA LEU A 34 15.94 10.94 -0.60
C LEU A 34 16.81 11.63 0.45
N GLY A 35 17.03 10.95 1.59
CA GLY A 35 17.94 11.44 2.62
C GLY A 35 19.37 11.60 2.10
N GLU A 36 19.83 10.66 1.25
CA GLU A 36 21.15 10.75 0.63
C GLU A 36 21.29 11.98 -0.26
N VAL A 37 20.21 12.34 -0.96
CA VAL A 37 20.22 13.53 -1.83
C VAL A 37 20.53 14.77 -1.01
N ILE A 38 19.88 14.92 0.15
CA ILE A 38 20.12 16.07 1.04
C ILE A 38 21.56 16.10 1.50
N SER A 39 22.12 14.96 1.92
CA SER A 39 23.47 14.91 2.46
C SER A 39 24.55 15.08 1.41
N ARG A 40 24.25 14.81 0.14
CA ARG A 40 25.22 14.85 -0.95
C ARG A 40 25.12 16.08 -1.83
N ASN A 41 24.11 16.92 -1.66
CA ASN A 41 23.88 18.07 -2.51
C ASN A 41 23.75 19.34 -1.69
N SER A 42 24.40 20.38 -2.18
CA SER A 42 24.27 21.73 -1.61
C SER A 42 23.48 22.66 -2.53
N ILE A 43 22.75 22.09 -3.48
CA ILE A 43 21.96 22.85 -4.44
C ILE A 43 20.80 23.55 -3.72
N VAL A 44 20.65 24.85 -3.99
CA VAL A 44 19.57 25.65 -3.41
C VAL A 44 18.22 25.07 -3.88
N GLY A 45 17.32 24.86 -2.93
CA GLY A 45 15.99 24.35 -3.21
C GLY A 45 15.86 22.84 -3.27
N ILE A 46 17.00 22.11 -3.18
CA ILE A 46 16.95 20.64 -3.25
C ILE A 46 16.22 20.04 -2.06
N ALA A 47 16.42 20.61 -0.87
CA ALA A 47 15.77 20.13 0.35
C ALA A 47 14.25 20.24 0.26
N GLU A 48 13.75 21.31 -0.35
CA GLU A 48 12.32 21.51 -0.55
C GLU A 48 11.73 20.47 -1.50
N LYS A 49 12.46 20.11 -2.54
CA LYS A 49 12.04 19.08 -3.50
C LYS A 49 12.01 17.71 -2.85
N VAL A 50 13.04 17.38 -2.05
CA VAL A 50 13.09 16.13 -1.29
C VAL A 50 11.90 16.06 -0.34
N GLU A 51 11.64 17.14 0.39
CA GLU A 51 10.53 17.21 1.34
C GLU A 51 9.17 16.96 0.66
N ALA A 52 8.99 17.51 -0.55
CA ALA A 52 7.76 17.29 -1.31
C ALA A 52 7.56 15.80 -1.62
N HIS A 53 8.61 15.10 -2.04
CA HIS A 53 8.53 13.67 -2.29
C HIS A 53 8.30 12.87 -1.00
N GLN A 54 8.96 13.25 0.08
CA GLN A 54 8.78 12.59 1.39
C GLN A 54 7.35 12.75 1.88
N THR A 55 6.75 13.91 1.69
CA THR A 55 5.36 14.16 2.09
C THR A 55 4.41 13.21 1.36
N LEU A 56 4.58 13.06 0.05
CA LEU A 56 3.75 12.15 -0.75
C LEU A 56 3.92 10.68 -0.31
N LEU A 57 5.15 10.27 -0.04
CA LEU A 57 5.43 8.91 0.43
C LEU A 57 4.79 8.67 1.80
N ASN A 58 4.87 9.65 2.70
CA ASN A 58 4.29 9.53 4.04
C ASN A 58 2.76 9.45 3.97
N GLU A 59 2.14 10.25 3.11
CA GLU A 59 0.68 10.21 2.92
C GLU A 59 0.23 8.85 2.40
N LEU A 60 0.97 8.28 1.44
CA LEU A 60 0.66 6.95 0.92
C LEU A 60 0.88 5.87 1.95
N SER A 61 1.96 5.97 2.72
CA SER A 61 2.25 5.03 3.80
C SER A 61 1.11 4.99 4.80
N ASP A 62 0.59 6.15 5.20
CA ASP A 62 -0.54 6.24 6.10
C ASP A 62 -1.80 5.63 5.48
N LYS A 63 -2.03 5.88 4.21
CA LYS A 63 -3.18 5.33 3.48
C LYS A 63 -3.13 3.80 3.44
N PHE A 64 -1.98 3.23 3.11
CA PHE A 64 -1.79 1.79 3.09
C PHE A 64 -1.93 1.19 4.49
N HIS A 65 -1.43 1.88 5.50
CA HIS A 65 -1.57 1.40 6.88
C HIS A 65 -3.04 1.32 7.29
N ARG A 66 -3.84 2.32 6.95
CA ARG A 66 -5.28 2.30 7.22
C ARG A 66 -5.98 1.17 6.46
N LEU A 67 -5.56 0.93 5.21
CA LEU A 67 -6.08 -0.19 4.42
C LEU A 67 -5.76 -1.53 5.08
N GLN A 68 -4.55 -1.69 5.63
CA GLN A 68 -4.19 -2.92 6.33
C GLN A 68 -5.09 -3.18 7.53
N ILE A 69 -5.42 -2.13 8.27
CA ILE A 69 -6.34 -2.26 9.42
C ILE A 69 -7.72 -2.72 8.93
N GLU A 70 -8.23 -2.12 7.87
CA GLU A 70 -9.53 -2.50 7.29
C GLU A 70 -9.51 -3.93 6.75
N ILE A 71 -8.40 -4.33 6.12
CA ILE A 71 -8.20 -5.70 5.63
C ILE A 71 -8.24 -6.69 6.78
N GLN A 72 -7.55 -6.40 7.87
CA GLN A 72 -7.54 -7.26 9.06
C GLN A 72 -8.92 -7.39 9.68
N GLN A 73 -9.68 -6.31 9.71
CA GLN A 73 -11.05 -6.32 10.21
C GLN A 73 -11.94 -7.20 9.33
N GLN A 74 -11.78 -7.13 8.02
CA GLN A 74 -12.55 -7.94 7.09
C GLN A 74 -12.16 -9.42 7.18
N GLU A 75 -10.86 -9.71 7.34
CA GLU A 75 -10.39 -11.09 7.55
C GLU A 75 -11.03 -11.70 8.80
N ALA A 76 -11.11 -10.91 9.87
CA ALA A 76 -11.70 -11.37 11.13
C ALA A 76 -13.17 -11.75 10.97
N VAL A 77 -13.89 -11.06 10.08
CA VAL A 77 -15.30 -11.37 9.81
C VAL A 77 -15.46 -12.77 9.20
N PHE A 78 -14.53 -13.17 8.33
CA PHE A 78 -14.62 -14.46 7.64
C PHE A 78 -14.08 -15.63 8.46
N LYS A 79 -13.41 -15.36 9.57
CA LYS A 79 -12.86 -16.39 10.46
C LYS A 79 -13.61 -16.37 11.78
N THR A 80 -14.42 -17.39 12.01
CA THR A 80 -14.99 -17.63 13.33
C THR A 80 -14.02 -18.53 14.10
N ASP A 81 -14.28 -18.84 15.31
CA ASP A 81 -13.52 -19.61 16.30
C ASP A 81 -12.43 -20.57 15.82
N SER A 82 -12.29 -20.78 14.54
CA SER A 82 -11.29 -21.66 13.96
C SER A 82 -10.79 -21.04 12.68
N THR A 83 -9.84 -21.71 12.06
CA THR A 83 -9.27 -21.29 10.79
C THR A 83 -10.20 -21.55 9.60
N LEU A 84 -11.42 -22.02 9.83
CA LEU A 84 -12.35 -22.33 8.74
C LEU A 84 -13.05 -21.10 8.23
N VAL A 85 -12.95 -20.88 6.94
CA VAL A 85 -13.64 -19.82 6.24
C VAL A 85 -14.99 -20.35 5.77
N ASP A 86 -16.06 -19.64 6.11
CA ASP A 86 -17.42 -20.12 5.88
C ASP A 86 -18.20 -19.15 4.99
N ASN A 87 -18.79 -19.67 3.92
CA ASN A 87 -19.63 -18.90 3.00
C ASN A 87 -20.86 -18.30 3.69
N THR A 88 -21.32 -18.87 4.79
CA THR A 88 -22.47 -18.32 5.53
C THR A 88 -22.18 -16.94 6.11
N LEU A 89 -20.89 -16.56 6.19
CA LEU A 89 -20.48 -15.25 6.67
C LEU A 89 -20.55 -14.19 5.56
N ILE A 90 -20.79 -14.62 4.32
CA ILE A 90 -20.92 -13.71 3.18
C ILE A 90 -22.35 -13.16 3.12
N ASN A 91 -22.49 -11.88 3.33
CA ASN A 91 -23.76 -11.19 3.22
C ASN A 91 -23.56 -9.89 2.44
N ASN A 92 -24.65 -9.15 2.21
CA ASN A 92 -24.58 -7.93 1.40
C ASN A 92 -23.58 -6.91 1.95
N GLU A 93 -23.46 -6.82 3.26
CA GLU A 93 -22.55 -5.89 3.91
C GLU A 93 -21.10 -6.29 3.71
N THR A 94 -20.77 -7.58 3.87
CA THR A 94 -19.41 -8.06 3.67
C THR A 94 -19.00 -7.96 2.20
N GLU A 95 -19.93 -8.21 1.29
CA GLU A 95 -19.67 -8.05 -0.15
C GLU A 95 -19.37 -6.60 -0.50
N LYS A 96 -20.14 -5.67 0.07
CA LYS A 96 -19.91 -4.23 -0.13
C LYS A 96 -18.56 -3.80 0.40
N ARG A 97 -18.19 -4.27 1.59
CA ARG A 97 -16.89 -3.96 2.18
C ARG A 97 -15.74 -4.50 1.33
N GLN A 98 -15.90 -5.73 0.84
CA GLN A 98 -14.88 -6.33 -0.01
C GLN A 98 -14.69 -5.52 -1.29
N ALA A 99 -15.77 -5.14 -1.94
CA ALA A 99 -15.74 -4.33 -3.16
C ALA A 99 -15.13 -2.95 -2.90
N GLU A 100 -15.43 -2.36 -1.76
CA GLU A 100 -14.91 -1.06 -1.38
C GLU A 100 -13.40 -1.13 -1.12
N LEU A 101 -12.95 -2.17 -0.41
CA LEU A 101 -11.54 -2.41 -0.17
C LEU A 101 -10.79 -2.62 -1.48
N ARG A 102 -11.37 -3.38 -2.40
CA ARG A 102 -10.80 -3.61 -3.73
C ARG A 102 -10.60 -2.29 -4.46
N ARG A 103 -11.61 -1.43 -4.44
CA ARG A 103 -11.54 -0.12 -5.08
C ARG A 103 -10.47 0.77 -4.44
N LYS A 104 -10.45 0.81 -3.11
CA LYS A 104 -9.45 1.58 -2.35
C LYS A 104 -8.04 1.08 -2.65
N MET A 105 -7.87 -0.23 -2.70
CA MET A 105 -6.58 -0.83 -2.99
C MET A 105 -6.11 -0.48 -4.40
N GLN A 106 -6.98 -0.58 -5.39
CA GLN A 106 -6.66 -0.22 -6.77
C GLN A 106 -6.26 1.25 -6.88
N THR A 107 -7.00 2.13 -6.22
CA THR A 107 -6.70 3.57 -6.20
C THR A 107 -5.34 3.85 -5.55
N ALA A 108 -5.09 3.24 -4.40
CA ALA A 108 -3.83 3.43 -3.68
C ALA A 108 -2.64 2.90 -4.47
N GLU A 109 -2.80 1.75 -5.13
CA GLU A 109 -1.74 1.18 -5.97
C GLU A 109 -1.40 2.10 -7.14
N LYS A 110 -2.41 2.68 -7.75
CA LYS A 110 -2.23 3.60 -8.86
C LYS A 110 -1.49 4.86 -8.42
N GLU A 111 -1.89 5.41 -7.28
CA GLU A 111 -1.18 6.56 -6.68
C GLU A 111 0.27 6.20 -6.38
N TYR A 112 0.50 5.02 -5.83
CA TYR A 112 1.84 4.56 -5.49
C TYR A 112 2.74 4.47 -6.73
N ILE A 113 2.22 3.91 -7.81
CA ILE A 113 2.98 3.81 -9.06
C ILE A 113 3.41 5.20 -9.54
N ASP A 114 2.49 6.17 -9.51
CA ASP A 114 2.78 7.53 -9.93
C ASP A 114 3.82 8.20 -9.03
N VAL A 115 3.67 8.10 -7.73
CA VAL A 115 4.59 8.69 -6.75
C VAL A 115 5.97 8.02 -6.87
N LYS A 116 6.01 6.72 -6.99
CA LYS A 116 7.24 5.95 -7.15
C LYS A 116 7.99 6.38 -8.41
N PHE A 117 7.28 6.49 -9.52
CA PHE A 117 7.86 6.89 -10.80
C PHE A 117 8.47 8.29 -10.72
N ASP A 118 7.72 9.24 -10.17
CA ASP A 118 8.20 10.62 -10.00
C ASP A 118 9.43 10.68 -9.09
N CYS A 119 9.41 9.90 -8.02
CA CYS A 119 10.52 9.83 -7.08
C CYS A 119 11.77 9.27 -7.74
N TYR A 120 11.64 8.18 -8.50
CA TYR A 120 12.76 7.59 -9.24
C TYR A 120 13.34 8.58 -10.25
N ASN A 121 12.50 9.31 -10.96
CA ASN A 121 12.97 10.31 -11.91
C ASN A 121 13.77 11.39 -11.21
N PHE A 122 13.29 11.87 -10.08
CA PHE A 122 14.00 12.86 -9.27
C PHE A 122 15.36 12.32 -8.80
N LEU A 123 15.36 11.12 -8.25
CA LEU A 123 16.58 10.47 -7.75
C LEU A 123 17.58 10.21 -8.88
N SER A 124 17.09 9.78 -10.02
CA SER A 124 17.92 9.55 -11.20
C SER A 124 18.65 10.81 -11.64
N GLN A 125 17.98 11.95 -11.56
CA GLN A 125 18.56 13.23 -11.95
C GLN A 125 19.53 13.79 -10.91
N THR A 126 19.28 13.54 -9.63
CA THR A 126 20.05 14.15 -8.55
C THR A 126 21.20 13.30 -8.04
N LEU A 127 21.09 11.97 -8.09
CA LEU A 127 22.15 11.05 -7.64
C LEU A 127 23.04 10.55 -8.76
N LYS A 128 22.76 10.93 -9.98
CA LYS A 128 23.44 10.41 -11.16
C LYS A 128 24.91 10.81 -11.25
N LYS A 129 25.31 11.85 -10.55
CA LYS A 129 26.69 12.34 -10.62
C LYS A 129 27.58 11.69 -9.58
#